data_05795725bbfadd9d16791bb48b0228a9
#
_entry.id   05795725bbfadd9d16791bb48b0228a9
#
_cell.length_a   1.000
_cell.length_b   1.000
_cell.length_c   1.000
_cell.angle_alpha   90.00
_cell.angle_beta   90.00
_cell.angle_gamma   90.00
#
_symmetry.space_group_name_H-M   'P 1'
#
loop_
_entity.id
_entity.type
_entity.pdbx_description
1 polymer ?
#
loop_
_entity_poly.entity_id
_entity_poly.type
_entity_poly.pdbx_seq_one_letter_code
_entity_poly.pdbx_strand_id
1 'polypeptide(L)'
;MNNSVLFISYDGLLDPLGGSQILPYLYSIRQHPRPLHILSYEKPERFKAGGELLKAELASSGIGWTPLSFTTRFGKLGKLWDLSRMYEVALYLQFKHRFGVIHCRSYQAMQVGALLSKLTGVKVLFDMRGLWVDERVDGDIWKLDNSVDASIFKLYKHVESNLLLSASHIVALTERVVPELYKLSPDMSAPISVIPCCADFKHFMPPTAKQRIATRKELGLPENAFVLSYLGSLGTWYMLDEMLQLFAQAATEREDVHFLLITKDWRAEHESLISTLGLSHLRTRIHVHEAKRDQVPSYIGCSDLMLSFIKPAYSKIASSPTKIAEALAVGVPVVSNAGIGDIDDMTVRLKAGAVIDLDQPDSLTDIVSSLDSLKKMGGHNLRARAKPELDLHVAALSYKKIYEQLEQTL
;
A
#
# COMPACT_ATOMS: atom_id res chain seq x y z
N MET A 1 -14.29 16.53 26.74
CA MET A 1 -13.04 15.85 26.36
C MET A 1 -12.62 16.36 24.99
N ASN A 2 -11.31 16.45 24.75
CA ASN A 2 -10.82 16.96 23.46
C ASN A 2 -10.91 15.83 22.42
N ASN A 3 -11.76 15.97 21.41
CA ASN A 3 -11.96 14.98 20.34
C ASN A 3 -10.95 15.13 19.19
N SER A 4 -9.82 15.79 19.41
CA SER A 4 -8.77 15.99 18.42
C SER A 4 -7.86 14.76 18.29
N VAL A 5 -7.32 14.55 17.08
CA VAL A 5 -6.43 13.43 16.74
C VAL A 5 -5.05 13.96 16.37
N LEU A 6 -4.00 13.38 16.94
CA LEU A 6 -2.64 13.50 16.41
C LEU A 6 -2.32 12.26 15.57
N PHE A 7 -2.13 12.47 14.27
CA PHE A 7 -1.66 11.43 13.34
C PHE A 7 -0.12 11.51 13.26
N ILE A 8 0.54 10.41 13.56
CA ILE A 8 2.00 10.31 13.52
C ILE A 8 2.41 9.34 12.41
N SER A 9 3.30 9.77 11.51
CA SER A 9 3.88 8.94 10.46
C SER A 9 5.39 9.19 10.34
N TYR A 10 6.16 8.11 10.24
CA TYR A 10 7.57 8.21 9.87
C TYR A 10 7.74 8.36 8.36
N ASP A 11 6.72 8.00 7.57
CA ASP A 11 6.67 8.22 6.12
C ASP A 11 6.26 9.66 5.82
N GLY A 12 6.88 10.25 4.79
CA GLY A 12 6.60 11.61 4.36
C GLY A 12 5.29 11.72 3.57
N LEU A 13 4.55 12.81 3.80
CA LEU A 13 3.33 13.11 3.04
C LEU A 13 3.63 13.42 1.57
N LEU A 14 4.82 13.96 1.28
CA LEU A 14 5.31 14.28 -0.05
C LEU A 14 5.94 13.07 -0.77
N ASP A 15 6.07 11.93 -0.10
CA ASP A 15 6.47 10.67 -0.74
C ASP A 15 5.30 10.08 -1.55
N PRO A 16 5.56 9.22 -2.56
CA PRO A 16 4.49 8.57 -3.34
C PRO A 16 3.48 7.85 -2.46
N LEU A 17 3.95 7.19 -1.39
CA LEU A 17 3.10 6.53 -0.39
C LEU A 17 2.23 7.54 0.37
N GLY A 18 2.79 8.70 0.74
CA GLY A 18 2.05 9.80 1.38
C GLY A 18 0.89 10.28 0.53
N GLY A 19 1.17 10.55 -0.74
CA GLY A 19 0.16 11.01 -1.71
C GLY A 19 -0.91 9.98 -2.06
N SER A 20 -0.62 8.68 -1.96
CA SER A 20 -1.56 7.61 -2.31
C SER A 20 -2.28 6.98 -1.12
N GLN A 21 -1.61 6.84 0.03
CA GLN A 21 -2.09 6.02 1.15
C GLN A 21 -2.20 6.79 2.48
N ILE A 22 -1.82 8.07 2.55
CA ILE A 22 -1.94 8.86 3.77
C ILE A 22 -2.90 10.04 3.53
N LEU A 23 -2.53 10.97 2.67
CA LEU A 23 -3.32 12.18 2.43
C LEU A 23 -4.77 11.92 2.05
N PRO A 24 -5.10 11.00 1.10
CA PRO A 24 -6.49 10.74 0.74
C PRO A 24 -7.34 10.24 1.91
N TYR A 25 -6.77 9.39 2.78
CA TYR A 25 -7.45 8.93 3.99
C TYR A 25 -7.70 10.07 4.96
N LEU A 26 -6.68 10.91 5.24
CA LEU A 26 -6.79 12.01 6.18
C LEU A 26 -7.78 13.08 5.70
N TYR A 27 -7.82 13.39 4.41
CA TYR A 27 -8.84 14.26 3.84
C TYR A 27 -10.25 13.68 3.97
N SER A 28 -10.42 12.37 3.75
CA SER A 28 -11.71 11.71 3.90
C SER A 28 -12.16 11.66 5.37
N ILE A 29 -11.26 11.37 6.30
CA ILE A 29 -11.51 11.40 7.76
C ILE A 29 -11.90 12.82 8.19
N ARG A 30 -11.22 13.85 7.69
CA ARG A 30 -11.45 15.26 8.05
C ARG A 30 -12.80 15.81 7.59
N GLN A 31 -13.49 15.18 6.63
CA GLN A 31 -14.87 15.54 6.27
C GLN A 31 -15.85 15.47 7.46
N HIS A 32 -15.43 14.84 8.57
CA HIS A 32 -16.15 14.86 9.84
C HIS A 32 -15.50 15.90 10.77
N PRO A 33 -16.27 16.68 11.55
CA PRO A 33 -15.78 17.83 12.33
C PRO A 33 -14.93 17.43 13.53
N ARG A 34 -13.70 16.98 13.26
CA ARG A 34 -12.74 16.57 14.27
C ARG A 34 -11.39 17.25 13.98
N PRO A 35 -10.82 18.02 14.90
CA PRO A 35 -9.49 18.60 14.69
C PRO A 35 -8.45 17.51 14.48
N LEU A 36 -7.70 17.60 13.40
CA LEU A 36 -6.65 16.66 13.03
C LEU A 36 -5.32 17.42 12.91
N HIS A 37 -4.28 16.89 13.53
CA HIS A 37 -2.92 17.38 13.37
C HIS A 37 -2.00 16.26 12.93
N ILE A 38 -1.13 16.53 11.97
CA ILE A 38 -0.20 15.55 11.40
C ILE A 38 1.21 15.88 11.89
N LEU A 39 1.94 14.88 12.37
CA LEU A 39 3.37 14.89 12.59
C LEU A 39 4.01 13.88 11.64
N SER A 40 4.81 14.34 10.69
CA SER A 40 5.46 13.47 9.71
C SER A 40 6.91 13.85 9.46
N TYR A 41 7.68 12.90 8.91
CA TYR A 41 9.02 13.16 8.41
C TYR A 41 9.00 13.41 6.92
N GLU A 42 9.72 14.46 6.47
CA GLU A 42 9.80 14.82 5.05
C GLU A 42 11.24 14.78 4.55
N LYS A 43 11.45 14.34 3.33
CA LYS A 43 12.75 14.44 2.65
C LYS A 43 13.00 15.89 2.28
N PRO A 44 14.17 16.46 2.62
CA PRO A 44 14.46 17.89 2.41
C PRO A 44 14.20 18.36 0.99
N GLU A 45 14.61 17.58 -0.01
CA GLU A 45 14.44 17.91 -1.42
C GLU A 45 12.96 17.94 -1.86
N ARG A 46 12.14 17.02 -1.33
CA ARG A 46 10.70 16.99 -1.62
C ARG A 46 9.95 18.10 -0.90
N PHE A 47 10.35 18.38 0.34
CA PHE A 47 9.79 19.51 1.07
C PHE A 47 10.09 20.83 0.37
N LYS A 48 11.32 21.02 -0.10
CA LYS A 48 11.69 22.20 -0.90
C LYS A 48 10.85 22.33 -2.17
N ALA A 49 10.50 21.21 -2.82
CA ALA A 49 9.74 21.21 -4.06
C ALA A 49 8.23 21.48 -3.88
N GLY A 50 7.62 21.03 -2.76
CA GLY A 50 6.15 21.09 -2.62
C GLY A 50 5.65 21.30 -1.19
N GLY A 51 6.53 21.44 -0.18
CA GLY A 51 6.13 21.48 1.23
C GLY A 51 5.23 22.65 1.60
N GLU A 52 5.56 23.87 1.16
CA GLU A 52 4.75 25.04 1.49
C GLU A 52 3.38 25.01 0.79
N LEU A 53 3.30 24.47 -0.42
CA LEU A 53 2.04 24.27 -1.12
C LEU A 53 1.14 23.28 -0.36
N LEU A 54 1.68 22.13 0.00
CA LEU A 54 0.95 21.12 0.79
C LEU A 54 0.52 21.67 2.14
N LYS A 55 1.37 22.46 2.80
CA LYS A 55 1.06 23.10 4.09
C LYS A 55 -0.13 24.05 3.98
N ALA A 56 -0.18 24.86 2.92
CA ALA A 56 -1.31 25.74 2.64
C ALA A 56 -2.60 24.96 2.33
N GLU A 57 -2.49 23.87 1.56
CA GLU A 57 -3.61 22.98 1.24
C GLU A 57 -4.18 22.31 2.49
N LEU A 58 -3.33 21.74 3.35
CA LEU A 58 -3.74 21.13 4.61
C LEU A 58 -4.41 22.17 5.53
N ALA A 59 -3.83 23.36 5.66
CA ALA A 59 -4.39 24.44 6.47
C ALA A 59 -5.76 24.87 5.96
N SER A 60 -5.95 25.01 4.63
CA SER A 60 -7.26 25.33 4.04
C SER A 60 -8.31 24.24 4.30
N SER A 61 -7.86 22.98 4.45
CA SER A 61 -8.69 21.84 4.82
C SER A 61 -8.91 21.73 6.35
N GLY A 62 -8.35 22.65 7.16
CA GLY A 62 -8.45 22.62 8.62
C GLY A 62 -7.62 21.50 9.27
N ILE A 63 -6.55 21.06 8.61
CA ILE A 63 -5.60 20.06 9.10
C ILE A 63 -4.31 20.76 9.51
N GLY A 64 -3.91 20.62 10.79
CA GLY A 64 -2.59 21.07 11.25
C GLY A 64 -1.50 20.15 10.76
N TRP A 65 -0.30 20.71 10.48
CA TRP A 65 0.85 19.90 10.07
C TRP A 65 2.15 20.41 10.67
N THR A 66 2.89 19.49 11.27
CA THR A 66 4.25 19.69 11.77
C THR A 66 5.20 18.76 11.03
N PRO A 67 5.81 19.21 9.91
CA PRO A 67 6.82 18.43 9.19
C PRO A 67 8.15 18.44 9.95
N LEU A 68 8.76 17.27 10.12
CA LEU A 68 10.13 17.09 10.53
C LEU A 68 11.00 16.77 9.31
N SER A 69 12.25 17.18 9.33
CA SER A 69 13.18 16.90 8.23
C SER A 69 14.03 15.68 8.56
N PHE A 70 14.11 14.71 7.63
CA PHE A 70 15.02 13.57 7.76
C PHE A 70 16.47 14.02 7.85
N THR A 71 17.21 13.39 8.76
CA THR A 71 18.65 13.55 8.86
C THR A 71 19.34 12.70 7.79
N THR A 72 19.93 13.36 6.78
CA THR A 72 20.63 12.69 5.67
C THR A 72 22.05 12.28 6.01
N ARG A 73 22.58 12.74 7.17
CA ARG A 73 23.93 12.48 7.64
C ARG A 73 23.95 11.48 8.79
N PHE A 74 25.10 10.85 9.05
CA PHE A 74 25.36 9.95 10.17
C PHE A 74 24.65 8.57 10.15
N GLY A 75 24.11 8.10 9.03
CA GLY A 75 23.61 6.73 8.85
C GLY A 75 22.65 6.26 9.97
N LYS A 76 23.02 5.21 10.71
CA LYS A 76 22.18 4.65 11.80
C LYS A 76 21.98 5.64 12.97
N LEU A 77 22.97 6.47 13.29
CA LEU A 77 22.87 7.52 14.33
C LEU A 77 21.89 8.62 13.92
N GLY A 78 21.83 8.97 12.64
CA GLY A 78 20.83 9.90 12.12
C GLY A 78 19.40 9.40 12.34
N LYS A 79 19.15 8.10 12.17
CA LYS A 79 17.82 7.50 12.45
C LYS A 79 17.43 7.56 13.93
N LEU A 80 18.40 7.34 14.83
CA LEU A 80 18.16 7.48 16.28
C LEU A 80 17.85 8.93 16.65
N TRP A 81 18.58 9.88 16.06
CA TRP A 81 18.31 11.29 16.22
C TRP A 81 16.92 11.68 15.72
N ASP A 82 16.55 11.22 14.52
CA ASP A 82 15.21 11.47 13.97
C ASP A 82 14.13 10.90 14.89
N LEU A 83 14.29 9.68 15.39
CA LEU A 83 13.34 9.09 16.33
C LEU A 83 13.24 9.92 17.63
N SER A 84 14.38 10.35 18.21
CA SER A 84 14.37 11.17 19.42
C SER A 84 13.66 12.52 19.22
N ARG A 85 13.86 13.17 18.07
CA ARG A 85 13.13 14.38 17.69
C ARG A 85 11.63 14.17 17.55
N MET A 86 11.23 13.00 16.99
CA MET A 86 9.80 12.67 16.88
C MET A 86 9.17 12.54 18.28
N TYR A 87 9.85 11.92 19.24
CA TYR A 87 9.41 11.85 20.63
C TYR A 87 9.26 13.24 21.26
N GLU A 88 10.28 14.09 21.14
CA GLU A 88 10.27 15.45 21.68
C GLU A 88 9.09 16.27 21.16
N VAL A 89 8.95 16.32 19.83
CA VAL A 89 7.91 17.12 19.17
C VAL A 89 6.52 16.55 19.44
N ALA A 90 6.35 15.23 19.44
CA ALA A 90 5.08 14.60 19.76
C ALA A 90 4.64 14.87 21.21
N LEU A 91 5.57 14.82 22.18
CA LEU A 91 5.32 15.20 23.57
C LEU A 91 4.90 16.68 23.67
N TYR A 92 5.65 17.59 23.05
CA TYR A 92 5.30 19.00 23.03
C TYR A 92 3.89 19.23 22.45
N LEU A 93 3.57 18.61 21.32
CA LEU A 93 2.25 18.72 20.69
C LEU A 93 1.15 18.16 21.59
N GLN A 94 1.37 17.02 22.27
CA GLN A 94 0.41 16.42 23.18
C GLN A 94 0.14 17.32 24.38
N PHE A 95 1.17 17.87 25.02
CA PHE A 95 0.99 18.78 26.17
C PHE A 95 0.31 20.09 25.76
N LYS A 96 0.62 20.61 24.55
CA LYS A 96 0.06 21.85 24.04
C LYS A 96 -1.40 21.71 23.63
N HIS A 97 -1.75 20.64 22.92
CA HIS A 97 -3.06 20.46 22.29
C HIS A 97 -3.97 19.47 23.02
N ARG A 98 -3.41 18.61 23.87
CA ARG A 98 -4.12 17.58 24.66
C ARG A 98 -5.03 16.73 23.77
N PHE A 99 -4.45 16.10 22.72
CA PHE A 99 -5.18 15.22 21.82
C PHE A 99 -5.86 14.09 22.58
N GLY A 100 -7.08 13.73 22.17
CA GLY A 100 -7.81 12.61 22.75
C GLY A 100 -7.38 11.26 22.19
N VAL A 101 -6.89 11.22 20.96
CA VAL A 101 -6.40 10.01 20.28
C VAL A 101 -5.07 10.28 19.57
N ILE A 102 -4.13 9.37 19.71
CA ILE A 102 -2.91 9.31 18.90
C ILE A 102 -3.05 8.20 17.88
N HIS A 103 -3.09 8.53 16.59
CA HIS A 103 -3.10 7.57 15.51
C HIS A 103 -1.68 7.35 15.00
N CYS A 104 -1.13 6.18 15.22
CA CYS A 104 0.24 5.81 14.92
C CYS A 104 0.30 4.94 13.65
N ARG A 105 0.82 5.50 12.54
CA ARG A 105 1.04 4.74 11.34
C ARG A 105 2.39 4.03 11.39
N SER A 106 2.36 2.71 11.39
CA SER A 106 3.53 1.82 11.45
C SER A 106 4.30 1.88 12.79
N TYR A 107 5.37 1.12 12.89
CA TYR A 107 6.08 0.78 14.12
C TYR A 107 6.78 1.97 14.78
N GLN A 108 7.46 2.80 13.98
CA GLN A 108 8.20 3.96 14.53
C GLN A 108 7.24 4.97 15.17
N ALA A 109 6.12 5.23 14.53
CA ALA A 109 5.07 6.08 15.09
C ALA A 109 4.47 5.45 16.36
N MET A 110 4.26 4.13 16.36
CA MET A 110 3.69 3.43 17.51
C MET A 110 4.61 3.42 18.71
N GLN A 111 5.94 3.35 18.52
CA GLN A 111 6.88 3.53 19.64
C GLN A 111 6.68 4.87 20.34
N VAL A 112 6.49 5.95 19.57
CA VAL A 112 6.19 7.28 20.10
C VAL A 112 4.83 7.30 20.79
N GLY A 113 3.79 6.74 20.16
CA GLY A 113 2.44 6.65 20.71
C GLY A 113 2.39 5.88 22.04
N ALA A 114 3.11 4.75 22.14
CA ALA A 114 3.20 3.96 23.37
C ALA A 114 3.78 4.75 24.54
N LEU A 115 4.84 5.57 24.30
CA LEU A 115 5.39 6.45 25.32
C LEU A 115 4.39 7.54 25.72
N LEU A 116 3.73 8.18 24.73
CA LEU A 116 2.70 9.19 25.01
C LEU A 116 1.57 8.62 25.85
N SER A 117 1.08 7.43 25.52
CA SER A 117 0.05 6.73 26.29
C SER A 117 0.49 6.49 27.72
N LYS A 118 1.71 5.98 27.91
CA LYS A 118 2.27 5.71 29.25
C LYS A 118 2.39 6.98 30.11
N LEU A 119 2.75 8.11 29.51
CA LEU A 119 2.99 9.37 30.23
C LEU A 119 1.71 10.18 30.46
N THR A 120 0.72 10.09 29.59
CA THR A 120 -0.45 10.99 29.60
C THR A 120 -1.78 10.26 29.68
N GLY A 121 -1.80 8.94 29.57
CA GLY A 121 -3.02 8.13 29.52
C GLY A 121 -3.81 8.22 28.21
N VAL A 122 -3.29 8.95 27.19
CA VAL A 122 -3.97 9.11 25.90
C VAL A 122 -4.15 7.77 25.19
N LYS A 123 -5.28 7.59 24.54
CA LYS A 123 -5.56 6.37 23.76
C LYS A 123 -4.77 6.34 22.45
N VAL A 124 -4.27 5.16 22.11
CA VAL A 124 -3.40 4.97 20.93
C VAL A 124 -4.01 3.97 19.98
N LEU A 125 -4.19 4.42 18.74
CA LEU A 125 -4.50 3.55 17.60
C LEU A 125 -3.21 3.13 16.90
N PHE A 126 -2.94 1.83 16.86
CA PHE A 126 -1.83 1.26 16.09
C PHE A 126 -2.30 0.84 14.70
N ASP A 127 -2.07 1.68 13.68
CA ASP A 127 -2.27 1.32 12.26
C ASP A 127 -1.02 0.57 11.77
N MET A 128 -1.05 -0.77 11.87
CA MET A 128 0.14 -1.62 11.82
C MET A 128 0.78 -1.73 10.43
N ARG A 129 0.05 -1.65 9.35
CA ARG A 129 0.51 -1.63 7.94
C ARG A 129 1.30 -2.84 7.45
N GLY A 130 1.49 -3.89 8.23
CA GLY A 130 2.18 -5.13 7.87
C GLY A 130 3.10 -5.66 8.96
N LEU A 131 3.71 -6.83 8.75
CA LEU A 131 4.70 -7.44 9.64
C LEU A 131 6.10 -6.89 9.32
N TRP A 132 6.35 -5.65 9.72
CA TRP A 132 7.58 -4.91 9.35
C TRP A 132 8.87 -5.61 9.79
N VAL A 133 8.87 -6.28 10.93
CA VAL A 133 10.04 -6.98 11.47
C VAL A 133 10.38 -8.17 10.58
N ASP A 134 9.38 -8.97 10.22
CA ASP A 134 9.53 -10.15 9.36
C ASP A 134 9.86 -9.75 7.92
N GLU A 135 9.33 -8.64 7.41
CA GLU A 135 9.71 -8.11 6.09
C GLU A 135 11.21 -7.81 5.95
N ARG A 136 11.90 -7.51 7.05
CA ARG A 136 13.36 -7.28 7.02
C ARG A 136 14.14 -8.56 6.80
N VAL A 137 13.61 -9.67 7.29
CA VAL A 137 14.20 -11.00 7.08
C VAL A 137 13.81 -11.53 5.70
N ASP A 138 12.53 -11.52 5.38
CA ASP A 138 12.00 -12.03 4.11
C ASP A 138 12.55 -11.26 2.89
N GLY A 139 12.93 -10.00 3.09
CA GLY A 139 13.55 -9.12 2.07
C GLY A 139 15.07 -9.09 2.09
N ASP A 140 15.73 -10.03 2.77
CA ASP A 140 17.20 -10.18 2.85
C ASP A 140 17.94 -8.95 3.41
N ILE A 141 17.23 -8.06 4.16
CA ILE A 141 17.84 -6.91 4.83
C ILE A 141 18.53 -7.34 6.13
N TRP A 142 17.91 -8.27 6.87
CA TRP A 142 18.48 -8.94 8.03
C TRP A 142 18.68 -10.41 7.72
N LYS A 143 19.91 -10.89 7.88
CA LYS A 143 20.26 -12.28 7.65
C LYS A 143 20.37 -13.02 8.98
N LEU A 144 19.51 -14.01 9.22
CA LEU A 144 19.43 -14.70 10.50
C LEU A 144 20.63 -15.61 10.79
N ASP A 145 21.45 -15.94 9.81
CA ASP A 145 22.75 -16.59 9.96
C ASP A 145 23.83 -15.63 10.48
N ASN A 146 23.61 -14.32 10.40
CA ASN A 146 24.44 -13.30 11.04
C ASN A 146 23.96 -13.06 12.47
N SER A 147 24.85 -13.25 13.46
CA SER A 147 24.54 -13.16 14.89
C SER A 147 24.02 -11.76 15.31
N VAL A 148 24.51 -10.70 14.67
CA VAL A 148 24.07 -9.32 14.94
C VAL A 148 22.65 -9.11 14.43
N ASP A 149 22.36 -9.49 13.20
CA ASP A 149 21.04 -9.35 12.61
C ASP A 149 20.00 -10.22 13.32
N ALA A 150 20.39 -11.45 13.71
CA ALA A 150 19.55 -12.35 14.52
C ALA A 150 19.21 -11.73 15.90
N SER A 151 20.17 -11.05 16.53
CA SER A 151 19.96 -10.35 17.80
C SER A 151 19.04 -9.14 17.62
N ILE A 152 19.22 -8.37 16.54
CA ILE A 152 18.35 -7.25 16.18
C ILE A 152 16.94 -7.75 15.91
N PHE A 153 16.77 -8.83 15.16
CA PHE A 153 15.47 -9.43 14.89
C PHE A 153 14.75 -9.82 16.19
N LYS A 154 15.40 -10.55 17.09
CA LYS A 154 14.83 -10.93 18.39
C LYS A 154 14.41 -9.71 19.22
N LEU A 155 15.27 -8.68 19.26
CA LEU A 155 14.95 -7.43 19.94
C LEU A 155 13.69 -6.77 19.37
N TYR A 156 13.59 -6.66 18.04
CA TYR A 156 12.45 -6.02 17.40
C TYR A 156 11.18 -6.87 17.47
N LYS A 157 11.26 -8.20 17.50
CA LYS A 157 10.09 -9.07 17.80
C LYS A 157 9.57 -8.82 19.22
N HIS A 158 10.44 -8.62 20.20
CA HIS A 158 10.03 -8.23 21.56
C HIS A 158 9.41 -6.82 21.57
N VAL A 159 10.00 -5.86 20.85
CA VAL A 159 9.41 -4.51 20.69
C VAL A 159 8.03 -4.61 20.05
N GLU A 160 7.86 -5.37 18.99
CA GLU A 160 6.59 -5.59 18.28
C GLU A 160 5.49 -6.09 19.26
N SER A 161 5.79 -7.14 20.03
CA SER A 161 4.86 -7.64 21.05
C SER A 161 4.46 -6.55 22.07
N ASN A 162 5.42 -5.75 22.56
CA ASN A 162 5.15 -4.66 23.49
C ASN A 162 4.32 -3.53 22.85
N LEU A 163 4.50 -3.25 21.57
CA LEU A 163 3.68 -2.26 20.86
C LEU A 163 2.23 -2.73 20.73
N LEU A 164 2.00 -4.02 20.45
CA LEU A 164 0.67 -4.62 20.43
C LEU A 164 -0.01 -4.52 21.80
N LEU A 165 0.72 -4.81 22.90
CA LEU A 165 0.22 -4.66 24.27
C LEU A 165 -0.12 -3.22 24.63
N SER A 166 0.61 -2.25 24.08
CA SER A 166 0.45 -0.83 24.39
C SER A 166 -0.68 -0.16 23.60
N ALA A 167 -1.22 -0.84 22.58
CA ALA A 167 -2.27 -0.28 21.75
C ALA A 167 -3.62 -0.26 22.48
N SER A 168 -4.42 0.77 22.25
CA SER A 168 -5.83 0.82 22.68
C SER A 168 -6.75 0.24 21.61
N HIS A 169 -6.33 0.25 20.36
CA HIS A 169 -6.97 -0.38 19.21
C HIS A 169 -5.89 -0.66 18.15
N ILE A 170 -6.05 -1.74 17.40
CA ILE A 170 -5.13 -2.14 16.32
C ILE A 170 -5.88 -2.16 15.00
N VAL A 171 -5.28 -1.60 13.95
CA VAL A 171 -5.73 -1.78 12.57
C VAL A 171 -4.73 -2.65 11.85
N ALA A 172 -5.20 -3.80 11.35
CA ALA A 172 -4.47 -4.70 10.46
C ALA A 172 -4.96 -4.53 9.01
N LEU A 173 -4.17 -4.96 8.03
CA LEU A 173 -4.54 -4.87 6.61
C LEU A 173 -5.31 -6.10 6.11
N THR A 174 -5.23 -7.23 6.82
CA THR A 174 -5.73 -8.52 6.38
C THR A 174 -6.31 -9.31 7.55
N GLU A 175 -7.32 -10.14 7.28
CA GLU A 175 -7.86 -11.08 8.26
C GLU A 175 -6.84 -12.19 8.56
N ARG A 176 -6.05 -12.60 7.56
CA ARG A 176 -5.05 -13.67 7.69
C ARG A 176 -3.94 -13.35 8.70
N VAL A 177 -3.63 -12.08 8.95
CA VAL A 177 -2.61 -11.71 9.94
C VAL A 177 -3.15 -11.73 11.37
N VAL A 178 -4.46 -11.62 11.59
CA VAL A 178 -5.05 -11.48 12.93
C VAL A 178 -4.66 -12.61 13.88
N PRO A 179 -4.74 -13.91 13.50
CA PRO A 179 -4.27 -15.00 14.36
C PRO A 179 -2.79 -14.90 14.71
N GLU A 180 -1.95 -14.40 13.81
CA GLU A 180 -0.52 -14.25 14.05
C GLU A 180 -0.24 -13.14 15.07
N LEU A 181 -1.04 -12.05 15.06
CA LEU A 181 -0.91 -10.98 16.07
C LEU A 181 -1.23 -11.51 17.49
N TYR A 182 -2.24 -12.36 17.65
CA TYR A 182 -2.52 -13.01 18.92
C TYR A 182 -1.42 -13.98 19.35
N LYS A 183 -0.74 -14.68 18.41
CA LYS A 183 0.44 -15.50 18.73
C LYS A 183 1.63 -14.65 19.16
N LEU A 184 1.84 -13.49 18.51
CA LEU A 184 2.92 -12.55 18.84
C LEU A 184 2.76 -11.90 20.20
N SER A 185 1.53 -11.65 20.62
CA SER A 185 1.20 -10.99 21.89
C SER A 185 -0.07 -11.57 22.49
N PRO A 186 0.01 -12.77 23.15
CA PRO A 186 -1.16 -13.47 23.66
C PRO A 186 -1.96 -12.69 24.73
N ASP A 187 -1.26 -11.80 25.45
CA ASP A 187 -1.86 -10.99 26.52
C ASP A 187 -2.46 -9.66 26.04
N MET A 188 -2.43 -9.40 24.73
CA MET A 188 -3.02 -8.17 24.20
C MET A 188 -4.54 -8.19 24.36
N SER A 189 -5.10 -7.06 24.82
CA SER A 189 -6.54 -6.87 25.01
C SER A 189 -7.16 -5.88 24.00
N ALA A 190 -6.33 -5.20 23.21
CA ALA A 190 -6.80 -4.24 22.23
C ALA A 190 -7.61 -4.92 21.14
N PRO A 191 -8.81 -4.41 20.77
CA PRO A 191 -9.57 -4.92 19.65
C PRO A 191 -8.81 -4.69 18.34
N ILE A 192 -8.97 -5.63 17.39
CA ILE A 192 -8.39 -5.55 16.06
C ILE A 192 -9.49 -5.27 15.06
N SER A 193 -9.29 -4.27 14.19
CA SER A 193 -10.11 -4.03 13.01
C SER A 193 -9.29 -4.27 11.74
N VAL A 194 -9.85 -4.94 10.75
CA VAL A 194 -9.20 -5.11 9.46
C VAL A 194 -9.67 -4.02 8.51
N ILE A 195 -8.71 -3.22 8.03
CA ILE A 195 -8.94 -2.16 7.04
C ILE A 195 -7.89 -2.33 5.94
N PRO A 196 -8.24 -2.92 4.78
CA PRO A 196 -7.28 -3.14 3.71
C PRO A 196 -6.81 -1.84 3.08
N CYS A 197 -5.80 -1.92 2.24
CA CYS A 197 -5.42 -0.80 1.38
C CYS A 197 -6.54 -0.54 0.37
N CYS A 198 -7.16 0.62 0.49
CA CYS A 198 -8.27 1.06 -0.35
C CYS A 198 -7.82 2.06 -1.42
N ALA A 199 -8.62 2.21 -2.46
CA ALA A 199 -8.46 3.23 -3.50
C ALA A 199 -9.54 4.31 -3.38
N ASP A 200 -9.20 5.52 -3.82
CA ASP A 200 -10.20 6.57 -3.99
C ASP A 200 -11.05 6.31 -5.24
N PHE A 201 -12.24 5.75 -5.05
CA PHE A 201 -13.16 5.44 -6.15
C PHE A 201 -13.67 6.68 -6.90
N LYS A 202 -13.52 7.89 -6.37
CA LYS A 202 -13.81 9.12 -7.10
C LYS A 202 -12.69 9.51 -8.04
N HIS A 203 -11.46 9.25 -7.65
CA HIS A 203 -10.26 9.46 -8.47
C HIS A 203 -10.07 8.34 -9.50
N PHE A 204 -10.20 7.08 -9.08
CA PHE A 204 -10.08 5.91 -9.94
C PHE A 204 -11.41 5.59 -10.64
N MET A 205 -11.72 6.36 -11.68
CA MET A 205 -12.90 6.18 -12.51
C MET A 205 -12.57 5.40 -13.78
N PRO A 206 -13.46 4.49 -14.22
CA PRO A 206 -13.34 3.87 -15.52
C PRO A 206 -13.30 4.93 -16.62
N PRO A 207 -12.37 4.87 -17.60
CA PRO A 207 -12.39 5.78 -18.74
C PRO A 207 -13.60 5.50 -19.65
N THR A 208 -14.09 6.53 -20.31
CA THR A 208 -15.03 6.34 -21.43
C THR A 208 -14.33 5.62 -22.61
N ALA A 209 -15.11 5.03 -23.51
CA ALA A 209 -14.54 4.38 -24.71
C ALA A 209 -13.63 5.33 -25.51
N LYS A 210 -14.06 6.59 -25.68
CA LYS A 210 -13.25 7.61 -26.36
C LYS A 210 -11.94 7.91 -25.65
N GLN A 211 -11.96 8.03 -24.32
CA GLN A 211 -10.75 8.26 -23.53
C GLN A 211 -9.82 7.03 -23.60
N ARG A 212 -10.37 5.81 -23.50
CA ARG A 212 -9.58 4.57 -23.62
C ARG A 212 -8.84 4.50 -24.96
N ILE A 213 -9.52 4.79 -26.09
CA ILE A 213 -8.90 4.81 -27.42
C ILE A 213 -7.80 5.88 -27.49
N ALA A 214 -8.08 7.10 -27.00
CA ALA A 214 -7.10 8.19 -27.01
C ALA A 214 -5.84 7.83 -26.17
N THR A 215 -6.03 7.28 -24.99
CA THR A 215 -4.91 6.88 -24.11
C THR A 215 -4.13 5.68 -24.70
N ARG A 216 -4.81 4.70 -25.30
CA ARG A 216 -4.11 3.61 -26.01
C ARG A 216 -3.21 4.14 -27.13
N LYS A 217 -3.70 5.08 -27.92
CA LYS A 217 -2.92 5.74 -28.97
C LYS A 217 -1.71 6.48 -28.40
N GLU A 218 -1.88 7.22 -27.29
CA GLU A 218 -0.81 7.92 -26.58
C GLU A 218 0.29 6.94 -26.11
N LEU A 219 -0.12 5.77 -25.59
CA LEU A 219 0.78 4.74 -25.09
C LEU A 219 1.36 3.82 -26.18
N GLY A 220 1.04 4.06 -27.45
CA GLY A 220 1.49 3.21 -28.57
C GLY A 220 0.84 1.81 -28.58
N LEU A 221 -0.30 1.65 -27.91
CA LEU A 221 -1.07 0.40 -27.89
C LEU A 221 -2.04 0.35 -29.07
N PRO A 222 -2.13 -0.77 -29.81
CA PRO A 222 -3.17 -0.95 -30.82
C PRO A 222 -4.57 -0.87 -30.19
N GLU A 223 -5.52 -0.29 -30.93
CA GLU A 223 -6.88 -0.08 -30.43
C GLU A 223 -7.56 -1.39 -29.99
N ASN A 224 -7.37 -2.46 -30.76
CA ASN A 224 -7.99 -3.76 -30.54
C ASN A 224 -7.10 -4.75 -29.78
N ALA A 225 -5.92 -4.32 -29.28
CA ALA A 225 -5.02 -5.18 -28.52
C ALA A 225 -5.69 -5.74 -27.25
N PHE A 226 -5.34 -6.97 -26.91
CA PHE A 226 -5.54 -7.48 -25.56
C PHE A 226 -4.37 -7.01 -24.67
N VAL A 227 -4.65 -6.19 -23.66
CA VAL A 227 -3.62 -5.55 -22.86
C VAL A 227 -3.55 -6.17 -21.49
N LEU A 228 -2.48 -6.90 -21.22
CA LEU A 228 -2.02 -7.20 -19.87
C LEU A 228 -1.31 -5.97 -19.31
N SER A 229 -1.45 -5.67 -18.02
CA SER A 229 -0.73 -4.56 -17.43
C SER A 229 -0.14 -4.89 -16.06
N TYR A 230 0.85 -4.09 -15.66
CA TYR A 230 1.40 -4.06 -14.32
C TYR A 230 1.56 -2.61 -13.87
N LEU A 231 1.26 -2.31 -12.61
CA LEU A 231 1.45 -1.01 -12.00
C LEU A 231 2.36 -1.10 -10.77
N GLY A 232 3.41 -0.29 -10.73
CA GLY A 232 4.22 -0.10 -9.52
C GLY A 232 5.71 -0.21 -9.71
N SER A 233 6.44 -0.38 -8.59
CA SER A 233 7.89 -0.59 -8.59
C SER A 233 8.27 -1.99 -9.09
N LEU A 234 9.50 -2.13 -9.58
CA LEU A 234 10.07 -3.40 -10.06
C LEU A 234 11.13 -3.96 -9.09
N GLY A 235 11.02 -3.62 -7.80
CA GLY A 235 11.97 -4.05 -6.77
C GLY A 235 11.79 -5.50 -6.32
N THR A 236 12.54 -5.89 -5.31
CA THR A 236 12.76 -7.27 -4.80
C THR A 236 11.49 -8.09 -4.55
N TRP A 237 10.36 -7.43 -4.29
CA TRP A 237 9.11 -8.10 -3.95
C TRP A 237 8.24 -8.46 -5.15
N TYR A 238 8.55 -7.94 -6.33
CA TYR A 238 7.66 -8.07 -7.50
C TYR A 238 8.28 -9.00 -8.53
N MET A 239 7.55 -10.00 -8.92
CA MET A 239 7.97 -11.12 -9.74
C MET A 239 7.80 -10.76 -11.23
N LEU A 240 8.69 -9.89 -11.73
CA LEU A 240 8.63 -9.43 -13.13
C LEU A 240 8.88 -10.57 -14.12
N ASP A 241 9.76 -11.51 -13.76
CA ASP A 241 10.11 -12.66 -14.60
C ASP A 241 8.87 -13.49 -14.91
N GLU A 242 8.08 -13.81 -13.89
CA GLU A 242 6.85 -14.60 -14.00
C GLU A 242 5.76 -13.84 -14.75
N MET A 243 5.68 -12.52 -14.59
CA MET A 243 4.76 -11.68 -15.36
C MET A 243 5.15 -11.64 -16.85
N LEU A 244 6.46 -11.58 -17.15
CA LEU A 244 6.96 -11.66 -18.53
C LEU A 244 6.77 -13.06 -19.13
N GLN A 245 6.90 -14.13 -18.35
CA GLN A 245 6.62 -15.50 -18.80
C GLN A 245 5.14 -15.69 -19.15
N LEU A 246 4.22 -15.20 -18.27
CA LEU A 246 2.78 -15.23 -18.59
C LEU A 246 2.47 -14.45 -19.87
N PHE A 247 3.05 -13.25 -20.02
CA PHE A 247 2.89 -12.46 -21.23
C PHE A 247 3.41 -13.21 -22.48
N ALA A 248 4.61 -13.82 -22.38
CA ALA A 248 5.21 -14.56 -23.48
C ALA A 248 4.36 -15.75 -23.90
N GLN A 249 3.85 -16.52 -22.95
CA GLN A 249 2.97 -17.65 -23.21
C GLN A 249 1.65 -17.19 -23.85
N ALA A 250 1.06 -16.11 -23.36
CA ALA A 250 -0.13 -15.52 -23.97
C ALA A 250 0.15 -15.03 -25.41
N ALA A 251 1.34 -14.48 -25.66
CA ALA A 251 1.75 -13.98 -26.98
C ALA A 251 2.03 -15.09 -28.02
N THR A 252 2.26 -16.34 -27.59
CA THR A 252 2.33 -17.49 -28.51
C THR A 252 0.96 -17.95 -28.98
N GLU A 253 -0.07 -17.81 -28.15
CA GLU A 253 -1.44 -18.21 -28.50
C GLU A 253 -2.24 -17.09 -29.18
N ARG A 254 -1.83 -15.81 -28.99
CA ARG A 254 -2.56 -14.63 -29.49
C ARG A 254 -1.59 -13.56 -29.99
N GLU A 255 -1.71 -13.18 -31.23
CA GLU A 255 -0.89 -12.11 -31.84
C GLU A 255 -1.25 -10.70 -31.32
N ASP A 256 -2.46 -10.51 -30.79
CA ASP A 256 -2.98 -9.22 -30.32
C ASP A 256 -2.62 -8.89 -28.86
N VAL A 257 -1.90 -9.77 -28.14
CA VAL A 257 -1.52 -9.52 -26.74
C VAL A 257 -0.36 -8.55 -26.65
N HIS A 258 -0.53 -7.50 -25.84
CA HIS A 258 0.47 -6.50 -25.48
C HIS A 258 0.62 -6.42 -23.96
N PHE A 259 1.83 -6.05 -23.50
CA PHE A 259 2.10 -5.86 -22.06
C PHE A 259 2.42 -4.39 -21.75
N LEU A 260 1.64 -3.77 -20.88
CA LEU A 260 1.79 -2.39 -20.43
C LEU A 260 2.39 -2.35 -19.01
N LEU A 261 3.62 -1.92 -18.88
CA LEU A 261 4.31 -1.69 -17.61
C LEU A 261 4.22 -0.22 -17.21
N ILE A 262 3.46 0.07 -16.15
CA ILE A 262 3.30 1.44 -15.62
C ILE A 262 4.25 1.57 -14.42
N THR A 263 5.47 2.03 -14.69
CA THR A 263 6.55 2.05 -13.70
C THR A 263 7.57 3.17 -13.94
N LYS A 264 8.21 3.63 -12.87
CA LYS A 264 9.37 4.55 -12.92
C LYS A 264 10.71 3.83 -12.79
N ASP A 265 10.67 2.53 -12.56
CA ASP A 265 11.85 1.76 -12.16
C ASP A 265 12.48 1.00 -13.33
N TRP A 266 12.02 1.22 -14.56
CA TRP A 266 12.59 0.56 -15.72
C TRP A 266 14.05 0.98 -15.93
N ARG A 267 14.96 0.00 -16.05
CA ARG A 267 16.41 0.20 -16.18
C ARG A 267 16.98 -0.75 -17.23
N ALA A 268 18.25 -0.59 -17.58
CA ALA A 268 18.97 -1.45 -18.52
C ALA A 268 18.96 -2.95 -18.11
N GLU A 269 18.94 -3.24 -16.81
CA GLU A 269 18.83 -4.60 -16.29
C GLU A 269 17.53 -5.30 -16.71
N HIS A 270 16.42 -4.56 -16.80
CA HIS A 270 15.14 -5.11 -17.23
C HIS A 270 15.10 -5.36 -18.76
N GLU A 271 15.82 -4.54 -19.56
CA GLU A 271 16.04 -4.85 -20.97
C GLU A 271 16.88 -6.12 -21.14
N SER A 272 17.92 -6.29 -20.31
CA SER A 272 18.74 -7.50 -20.31
C SER A 272 17.93 -8.73 -19.90
N LEU A 273 17.00 -8.59 -18.96
CA LEU A 273 16.09 -9.67 -18.54
C LEU A 273 15.22 -10.16 -19.70
N ILE A 274 14.64 -9.25 -20.49
CA ILE A 274 13.87 -9.63 -21.71
C ILE A 274 14.72 -10.50 -22.63
N SER A 275 15.98 -10.13 -22.83
CA SER A 275 16.90 -10.91 -23.68
C SER A 275 17.25 -12.25 -23.08
N THR A 276 17.49 -12.30 -21.76
CA THR A 276 17.81 -13.52 -21.01
C THR A 276 16.66 -14.53 -21.06
N LEU A 277 15.43 -14.04 -20.99
CA LEU A 277 14.23 -14.86 -21.10
C LEU A 277 13.90 -15.27 -22.58
N GLY A 278 14.72 -14.87 -23.56
CA GLY A 278 14.49 -15.17 -24.98
C GLY A 278 13.35 -14.38 -25.61
N LEU A 279 12.88 -13.31 -24.98
CA LEU A 279 11.69 -12.55 -25.37
C LEU A 279 12.00 -11.33 -26.26
N SER A 280 13.21 -11.21 -26.80
CA SER A 280 13.61 -10.08 -27.66
C SER A 280 12.70 -9.88 -28.87
N HIS A 281 12.16 -10.96 -29.42
CA HIS A 281 11.21 -10.93 -30.54
C HIS A 281 9.83 -10.34 -30.16
N LEU A 282 9.48 -10.30 -28.87
CA LEU A 282 8.24 -9.70 -28.34
C LEU A 282 8.45 -8.27 -27.83
N ARG A 283 9.67 -7.72 -27.89
CA ARG A 283 10.00 -6.41 -27.31
C ARG A 283 9.09 -5.28 -27.81
N THR A 284 8.64 -5.31 -29.05
CA THR A 284 7.74 -4.32 -29.63
C THR A 284 6.31 -4.37 -29.08
N ARG A 285 5.94 -5.44 -28.40
CA ARG A 285 4.65 -5.59 -27.71
C ARG A 285 4.74 -5.27 -26.20
N ILE A 286 5.93 -4.91 -25.69
CA ILE A 286 6.13 -4.50 -24.29
C ILE A 286 6.25 -2.97 -24.26
N HIS A 287 5.27 -2.33 -23.64
CA HIS A 287 5.17 -0.87 -23.52
C HIS A 287 5.48 -0.45 -22.10
N VAL A 288 6.46 0.45 -21.92
CA VAL A 288 6.90 0.91 -20.61
C VAL A 288 6.65 2.40 -20.50
N HIS A 289 5.87 2.81 -19.51
CA HIS A 289 5.52 4.20 -19.29
C HIS A 289 5.57 4.59 -17.82
N GLU A 290 6.05 5.79 -17.55
CA GLU A 290 5.83 6.43 -16.26
C GLU A 290 4.45 7.09 -16.25
N ALA A 291 3.80 7.10 -15.09
CA ALA A 291 2.53 7.80 -14.91
C ALA A 291 2.60 8.73 -13.70
N LYS A 292 2.05 9.93 -13.85
CA LYS A 292 1.68 10.78 -12.72
C LYS A 292 0.39 10.24 -12.11
N ARG A 293 0.12 10.60 -10.84
CA ARG A 293 -1.04 10.08 -10.12
C ARG A 293 -2.38 10.30 -10.85
N ASP A 294 -2.54 11.43 -11.49
CA ASP A 294 -3.72 11.79 -12.28
C ASP A 294 -3.88 10.97 -13.58
N GLN A 295 -2.79 10.44 -14.12
CA GLN A 295 -2.77 9.60 -15.31
C GLN A 295 -3.03 8.11 -15.01
N VAL A 296 -2.72 7.66 -13.78
CA VAL A 296 -2.81 6.25 -13.39
C VAL A 296 -4.18 5.62 -13.71
N PRO A 297 -5.33 6.27 -13.40
CA PRO A 297 -6.64 5.67 -13.70
C PRO A 297 -6.87 5.42 -15.19
N SER A 298 -6.46 6.33 -16.06
CA SER A 298 -6.60 6.17 -17.51
C SER A 298 -5.67 5.10 -18.07
N TYR A 299 -4.45 4.99 -17.53
CA TYR A 299 -3.48 3.97 -17.94
C TYR A 299 -3.95 2.56 -17.52
N ILE A 300 -4.41 2.39 -16.25
CA ILE A 300 -5.04 1.13 -15.82
C ILE A 300 -6.25 0.82 -16.72
N GLY A 301 -7.09 1.81 -17.01
CA GLY A 301 -8.29 1.65 -17.82
C GLY A 301 -8.05 1.27 -19.28
N CYS A 302 -6.81 1.36 -19.78
CA CYS A 302 -6.41 0.82 -21.09
C CYS A 302 -6.24 -0.69 -21.08
N SER A 303 -6.15 -1.32 -19.91
CA SER A 303 -5.88 -2.73 -19.74
C SER A 303 -7.14 -3.58 -19.82
N ASP A 304 -6.96 -4.84 -20.16
CA ASP A 304 -8.00 -5.87 -20.10
C ASP A 304 -7.85 -6.73 -18.84
N LEU A 305 -6.60 -6.94 -18.38
CA LEU A 305 -6.26 -7.59 -17.12
C LEU A 305 -5.04 -6.91 -16.50
N MET A 306 -4.99 -6.84 -15.18
CA MET A 306 -3.81 -6.37 -14.44
C MET A 306 -3.15 -7.53 -13.69
N LEU A 307 -1.83 -7.65 -13.83
CA LEU A 307 -1.00 -8.63 -13.12
C LEU A 307 -0.50 -8.04 -11.80
N SER A 308 -0.49 -8.86 -10.75
CA SER A 308 0.05 -8.49 -9.44
C SER A 308 0.74 -9.68 -8.79
N PHE A 309 1.94 -10.03 -9.26
CA PHE A 309 2.72 -11.12 -8.69
C PHE A 309 3.72 -10.58 -7.66
N ILE A 310 3.63 -11.10 -6.45
CA ILE A 310 4.43 -10.69 -5.29
C ILE A 310 5.09 -11.93 -4.71
N LYS A 311 6.40 -11.86 -4.43
CA LYS A 311 7.17 -12.96 -3.83
C LYS A 311 6.47 -13.43 -2.55
N PRO A 312 6.01 -14.69 -2.50
CA PRO A 312 5.39 -15.24 -1.30
C PRO A 312 6.41 -15.27 -0.15
N ALA A 313 5.98 -14.83 1.03
CA ALA A 313 6.79 -14.85 2.24
C ALA A 313 5.87 -14.76 3.46
N TYR A 314 6.36 -15.13 4.64
CA TYR A 314 5.58 -15.04 5.87
C TYR A 314 5.01 -13.64 6.11
N SER A 315 5.83 -12.61 5.95
CA SER A 315 5.37 -11.22 6.13
C SER A 315 4.25 -10.80 5.18
N LYS A 316 4.10 -11.47 4.03
CA LYS A 316 3.12 -11.11 3.01
C LYS A 316 1.69 -11.55 3.34
N ILE A 317 1.49 -12.37 4.38
CA ILE A 317 0.13 -12.60 4.93
C ILE A 317 -0.53 -11.31 5.43
N ALA A 318 0.28 -10.32 5.82
CA ALA A 318 -0.18 -9.01 6.29
C ALA A 318 -0.19 -7.93 5.19
N SER A 319 -0.01 -8.30 3.92
CA SER A 319 0.08 -7.36 2.80
C SER A 319 -1.26 -7.20 2.10
N SER A 320 -1.62 -5.94 1.82
CA SER A 320 -2.78 -5.57 1.00
C SER A 320 -2.31 -4.65 -0.13
N PRO A 321 -2.08 -5.17 -1.35
CA PRO A 321 -1.52 -4.39 -2.45
C PRO A 321 -2.51 -3.34 -2.98
N THR A 322 -2.20 -2.07 -2.79
CA THR A 322 -3.03 -0.93 -3.22
C THR A 322 -3.41 -0.98 -4.70
N LYS A 323 -2.47 -1.41 -5.55
CA LYS A 323 -2.69 -1.52 -7.00
C LYS A 323 -3.88 -2.39 -7.38
N ILE A 324 -4.19 -3.42 -6.58
CA ILE A 324 -5.37 -4.27 -6.80
C ILE A 324 -6.64 -3.47 -6.54
N ALA A 325 -6.73 -2.74 -5.44
CA ALA A 325 -7.87 -1.87 -5.16
C ALA A 325 -8.04 -0.79 -6.26
N GLU A 326 -6.94 -0.24 -6.76
CA GLU A 326 -6.93 0.75 -7.86
C GLU A 326 -7.45 0.14 -9.17
N ALA A 327 -7.02 -1.09 -9.53
CA ALA A 327 -7.53 -1.79 -10.71
C ALA A 327 -9.01 -2.10 -10.61
N LEU A 328 -9.46 -2.64 -9.47
CA LEU A 328 -10.86 -2.97 -9.24
C LEU A 328 -11.74 -1.70 -9.20
N ALA A 329 -11.20 -0.58 -8.72
CA ALA A 329 -11.89 0.71 -8.76
C ALA A 329 -12.10 1.21 -10.19
N VAL A 330 -11.16 0.97 -11.11
CA VAL A 330 -11.32 1.25 -12.54
C VAL A 330 -12.19 0.19 -13.24
N GLY A 331 -12.41 -0.96 -12.60
CA GLY A 331 -13.16 -2.08 -13.17
C GLY A 331 -12.30 -3.03 -14.01
N VAL A 332 -10.99 -3.06 -13.81
CA VAL A 332 -10.06 -3.98 -14.46
C VAL A 332 -9.86 -5.20 -13.56
N PRO A 333 -10.14 -6.43 -14.05
CA PRO A 333 -9.90 -7.63 -13.26
C PRO A 333 -8.40 -7.91 -13.11
N VAL A 334 -8.07 -8.68 -12.07
CA VAL A 334 -6.68 -8.92 -11.68
C VAL A 334 -6.31 -10.39 -11.78
N VAL A 335 -5.05 -10.66 -12.11
CA VAL A 335 -4.42 -11.98 -11.94
C VAL A 335 -3.30 -11.80 -10.92
N SER A 336 -3.40 -12.50 -9.80
CA SER A 336 -2.39 -12.46 -8.73
C SER A 336 -1.94 -13.87 -8.38
N ASN A 337 -0.80 -13.97 -7.70
CA ASN A 337 -0.39 -15.25 -7.11
C ASN A 337 -0.97 -15.44 -5.71
N ALA A 338 -1.07 -16.70 -5.30
CA ALA A 338 -1.54 -17.12 -3.99
C ALA A 338 -0.60 -16.69 -2.84
N GLY A 339 -1.15 -16.66 -1.62
CA GLY A 339 -0.37 -16.45 -0.40
C GLY A 339 -0.12 -15.00 0.00
N ILE A 340 -0.80 -14.04 -0.64
CA ILE A 340 -0.63 -12.60 -0.38
C ILE A 340 -1.87 -12.06 0.34
N GLY A 341 -1.74 -11.84 1.64
CA GLY A 341 -2.85 -11.33 2.46
C GLY A 341 -4.17 -12.05 2.20
N ASP A 342 -5.25 -11.29 2.05
CA ASP A 342 -6.60 -11.81 1.80
C ASP A 342 -6.96 -11.84 0.30
N ILE A 343 -5.96 -11.77 -0.60
CA ILE A 343 -6.19 -11.67 -2.05
C ILE A 343 -6.95 -12.90 -2.58
N ASP A 344 -6.60 -14.09 -2.07
CA ASP A 344 -7.19 -15.36 -2.50
C ASP A 344 -8.70 -15.32 -2.28
N ASP A 345 -9.14 -15.08 -1.05
CA ASP A 345 -10.55 -15.03 -0.65
C ASP A 345 -11.29 -13.85 -1.30
N MET A 346 -10.65 -12.68 -1.34
CA MET A 346 -11.21 -11.48 -1.95
C MET A 346 -11.48 -11.66 -3.45
N THR A 347 -10.52 -12.26 -4.19
CA THR A 347 -10.65 -12.46 -5.63
C THR A 347 -11.82 -13.39 -5.96
N VAL A 348 -11.99 -14.47 -5.20
CA VAL A 348 -13.12 -15.39 -5.35
C VAL A 348 -14.45 -14.70 -5.00
N ARG A 349 -14.54 -14.09 -3.83
CA ARG A 349 -15.75 -13.44 -3.33
C ARG A 349 -16.24 -12.31 -4.23
N LEU A 350 -15.34 -11.48 -4.72
CA LEU A 350 -15.63 -10.36 -5.60
C LEU A 350 -15.73 -10.76 -7.08
N LYS A 351 -15.41 -12.01 -7.43
CA LYS A 351 -15.24 -12.45 -8.83
C LYS A 351 -14.34 -11.43 -9.57
N ALA A 352 -13.17 -11.18 -8.99
CA ALA A 352 -12.31 -10.07 -9.37
C ALA A 352 -11.22 -10.46 -10.39
N GLY A 353 -11.19 -11.71 -10.82
CA GLY A 353 -10.17 -12.26 -11.71
C GLY A 353 -9.76 -13.65 -11.31
N ALA A 354 -8.45 -13.92 -11.25
CA ALA A 354 -7.91 -15.22 -10.87
C ALA A 354 -6.74 -15.10 -9.88
N VAL A 355 -6.58 -16.15 -9.08
CA VAL A 355 -5.39 -16.37 -8.24
C VAL A 355 -4.73 -17.64 -8.72
N ILE A 356 -3.42 -17.60 -8.90
CA ILE A 356 -2.62 -18.73 -9.37
C ILE A 356 -1.60 -19.16 -8.33
N ASP A 357 -1.33 -20.44 -8.30
CA ASP A 357 -0.20 -21.00 -7.57
C ASP A 357 0.97 -21.13 -8.56
N LEU A 358 1.96 -20.25 -8.43
CA LEU A 358 3.12 -20.20 -9.34
C LEU A 358 4.05 -21.42 -9.21
N ASP A 359 3.89 -22.22 -8.14
CA ASP A 359 4.63 -23.47 -7.96
C ASP A 359 4.01 -24.63 -8.76
N GLN A 360 2.79 -24.45 -9.31
CA GLN A 360 2.14 -25.44 -10.16
C GLN A 360 2.56 -25.26 -11.63
N PRO A 361 3.03 -26.31 -12.32
CA PRO A 361 3.59 -26.21 -13.67
C PRO A 361 2.65 -25.61 -14.72
N ASP A 362 1.35 -25.93 -14.63
CA ASP A 362 0.35 -25.55 -15.64
C ASP A 362 -0.40 -24.26 -15.33
N SER A 363 -0.08 -23.62 -14.20
CA SER A 363 -0.86 -22.46 -13.70
C SER A 363 -0.89 -21.28 -14.67
N LEU A 364 0.20 -21.00 -15.35
CA LEU A 364 0.26 -19.95 -16.38
C LEU A 364 -0.55 -20.32 -17.61
N THR A 365 -0.51 -21.60 -18.03
CA THR A 365 -1.29 -22.12 -19.17
C THR A 365 -2.80 -22.00 -18.93
N ASP A 366 -3.23 -22.30 -17.69
CA ASP A 366 -4.64 -22.18 -17.30
C ASP A 366 -5.13 -20.74 -17.39
N ILE A 367 -4.28 -19.78 -16.97
CA ILE A 367 -4.60 -18.35 -17.10
C ILE A 367 -4.67 -17.94 -18.56
N VAL A 368 -3.71 -18.36 -19.39
CA VAL A 368 -3.69 -18.01 -20.81
C VAL A 368 -4.96 -18.51 -21.51
N SER A 369 -5.38 -19.74 -21.24
CA SER A 369 -6.63 -20.30 -21.77
C SER A 369 -7.89 -19.56 -21.30
N SER A 370 -7.80 -18.86 -20.16
CA SER A 370 -8.92 -18.17 -19.50
C SER A 370 -8.98 -16.65 -19.77
N LEU A 371 -8.05 -16.07 -20.54
CA LEU A 371 -7.91 -14.61 -20.71
C LEU A 371 -9.22 -13.92 -21.11
N ASP A 372 -9.96 -14.45 -22.07
CA ASP A 372 -11.22 -13.84 -22.52
C ASP A 372 -12.35 -13.96 -21.48
N SER A 373 -12.38 -15.02 -20.70
CA SER A 373 -13.34 -15.18 -19.62
C SER A 373 -13.03 -14.25 -18.45
N LEU A 374 -11.75 -14.09 -18.12
CA LEU A 374 -11.30 -13.16 -17.08
C LEU A 374 -11.58 -11.69 -17.46
N LYS A 375 -11.31 -11.30 -18.71
CA LYS A 375 -11.66 -9.97 -19.21
C LYS A 375 -13.15 -9.65 -19.05
N LYS A 376 -14.04 -10.62 -19.30
CA LYS A 376 -15.49 -10.45 -19.14
C LYS A 376 -15.95 -10.23 -17.69
N MET A 377 -15.12 -10.54 -16.70
CA MET A 377 -15.41 -10.25 -15.29
C MET A 377 -15.32 -8.75 -14.97
N GLY A 378 -14.66 -7.96 -15.83
CA GLY A 378 -14.40 -6.54 -15.66
C GLY A 378 -15.60 -5.62 -15.82
N GLY A 379 -15.34 -4.31 -15.78
CA GLY A 379 -16.30 -3.25 -16.01
C GLY A 379 -17.06 -2.80 -14.77
N HIS A 380 -18.20 -2.15 -14.99
CA HIS A 380 -18.98 -1.52 -13.91
C HIS A 380 -19.46 -2.49 -12.83
N ASN A 381 -19.79 -3.73 -13.18
CA ASN A 381 -20.24 -4.74 -12.22
C ASN A 381 -19.11 -5.14 -11.26
N LEU A 382 -17.88 -5.30 -11.74
CA LEU A 382 -16.72 -5.57 -10.88
C LEU A 382 -16.48 -4.41 -9.93
N ARG A 383 -16.43 -3.17 -10.44
CA ARG A 383 -16.30 -1.97 -9.64
C ARG A 383 -17.39 -1.88 -8.55
N ALA A 384 -18.65 -2.17 -8.89
CA ALA A 384 -19.76 -2.13 -7.95
C ALA A 384 -19.60 -3.16 -6.81
N ARG A 385 -19.09 -4.36 -7.11
CA ARG A 385 -18.81 -5.39 -6.09
C ARG A 385 -17.63 -5.01 -5.19
N ALA A 386 -16.59 -4.39 -5.75
CA ALA A 386 -15.37 -4.01 -5.03
C ALA A 386 -15.58 -2.77 -4.13
N LYS A 387 -16.44 -1.85 -4.53
CA LYS A 387 -16.62 -0.55 -3.85
C LYS A 387 -16.95 -0.65 -2.35
N PRO A 388 -17.87 -1.52 -1.87
CA PRO A 388 -18.21 -1.60 -0.45
C PRO A 388 -17.02 -1.99 0.45
N GLU A 389 -16.00 -2.64 -0.08
CA GLU A 389 -14.86 -3.14 0.69
C GLU A 389 -13.58 -2.32 0.46
N LEU A 390 -13.39 -1.79 -0.76
CA LEU A 390 -12.13 -1.20 -1.19
C LEU A 390 -12.23 0.30 -1.48
N ASP A 391 -13.39 0.95 -1.23
CA ASP A 391 -13.47 2.41 -1.33
C ASP A 391 -12.85 3.07 -0.10
N LEU A 392 -11.93 3.96 -0.32
CA LEU A 392 -11.26 4.77 0.70
C LEU A 392 -12.25 5.49 1.62
N HIS A 393 -13.42 5.89 1.11
CA HIS A 393 -14.46 6.50 1.93
C HIS A 393 -15.01 5.52 2.98
N VAL A 394 -15.18 4.25 2.63
CA VAL A 394 -15.61 3.20 3.58
C VAL A 394 -14.55 2.99 4.65
N ALA A 395 -13.28 2.92 4.25
CA ALA A 395 -12.16 2.83 5.19
C ALA A 395 -12.10 4.04 6.14
N ALA A 396 -12.30 5.25 5.65
CA ALA A 396 -12.33 6.46 6.47
C ALA A 396 -13.47 6.44 7.50
N LEU A 397 -14.64 5.91 7.15
CA LEU A 397 -15.75 5.71 8.10
C LEU A 397 -15.40 4.68 9.18
N SER A 398 -14.64 3.63 8.84
CA SER A 398 -14.15 2.65 9.81
C SER A 398 -13.18 3.28 10.81
N TYR A 399 -12.22 4.07 10.34
CA TYR A 399 -11.32 4.85 11.24
C TYR A 399 -12.09 5.81 12.14
N LYS A 400 -13.12 6.49 11.61
CA LYS A 400 -13.99 7.36 12.40
C LYS A 400 -14.66 6.60 13.55
N LYS A 401 -15.24 5.44 13.28
CA LYS A 401 -15.87 4.59 14.31
C LYS A 401 -14.87 4.18 15.39
N ILE A 402 -13.64 3.83 14.99
CA ILE A 402 -12.56 3.49 15.93
C ILE A 402 -12.24 4.70 16.84
N TYR A 403 -12.11 5.90 16.27
CA TYR A 403 -11.87 7.10 17.10
C TYR A 403 -13.01 7.34 18.09
N GLU A 404 -14.28 7.19 17.67
CA GLU A 404 -15.45 7.33 18.54
C GLU A 404 -15.44 6.30 19.69
N GLN A 405 -15.07 5.05 19.42
CA GLN A 405 -14.91 4.00 20.43
C GLN A 405 -13.81 4.33 21.45
N LEU A 406 -12.65 4.79 20.95
CA LEU A 406 -11.52 5.15 21.81
C LEU A 406 -11.84 6.33 22.77
N GLU A 407 -12.71 7.24 22.35
CA GLU A 407 -13.15 8.37 23.18
C GLU A 407 -14.18 7.99 24.23
N GLN A 408 -15.04 7.00 23.95
CA GLN A 408 -16.05 6.52 24.90
C GLN A 408 -15.45 5.72 26.06
N THR A 409 -14.23 5.21 25.90
CA THR A 409 -13.49 4.44 26.92
C THR A 409 -12.57 5.30 27.79
N LEU A 410 -12.65 6.63 27.67
CA LEU A 410 -12.02 7.62 28.53
C LEU A 410 -12.96 7.96 29.71
#